data_cfdb97123d7be99b3963e95a0c89ebc7
#
_entry.id   cfdb97123d7be99b3963e95a0c89ebc7
#
_cell.length_a   1.000
_cell.length_b   1.000
_cell.length_c   1.000
_cell.angle_alpha   90.00
_cell.angle_beta   90.00
_cell.angle_gamma   90.00
#
_symmetry.space_group_name_H-M   'P 1'
#
loop_
_entity.id
_entity.type
_entity.pdbx_description
1 polymer ?
#
loop_
_entity_poly.entity_id
_entity_poly.type
_entity_poly.pdbx_seq_one_letter_code
_entity_poly.pdbx_strand_id
1 'polypeptide(L)'
;LGLFDFQKGAKLSGSGFPLYMGKGATLERYLINAMIEHHIQEFSFKEVFPPVLMKKESMITTGQLPKFEEDMYHTEVDNLYLAPTAEVPVTNIHCNEIISEDKLPIYYVAYSPCFRRESGSYGKDTRGLLRVHQFNKVELVKFSTPEKSYEELESLTNQAESILQKLGLHYRVVELCTGDLSFYAAKCYDL
;
A
#
# COMPACT_ATOMS: atom_id res chain seq x y z
N LEU A 1 13.38 20.15 -12.70
CA LEU A 1 12.06 20.73 -12.37
C LEU A 1 11.95 21.18 -10.90
N GLY A 2 12.89 20.77 -10.02
CA GLY A 2 12.88 21.17 -8.60
C GLY A 2 11.69 20.64 -7.79
N LEU A 3 11.13 19.48 -8.18
CA LEU A 3 9.97 18.86 -7.53
C LEU A 3 10.33 18.11 -6.25
N PHE A 4 11.59 17.66 -6.16
CA PHE A 4 12.12 16.86 -5.06
C PHE A 4 13.48 17.38 -4.64
N ASP A 5 13.78 17.34 -3.35
CA ASP A 5 15.08 17.68 -2.78
C ASP A 5 15.58 16.53 -1.90
N PHE A 6 16.39 15.66 -2.49
CA PHE A 6 16.96 14.50 -1.80
C PHE A 6 18.02 14.91 -0.78
N GLN A 7 18.75 16.00 -1.01
CA GLN A 7 19.78 16.47 -0.08
C GLN A 7 19.16 17.01 1.21
N LYS A 8 18.09 17.80 1.08
CA LYS A 8 17.34 18.27 2.26
C LYS A 8 16.60 17.14 2.94
N GLY A 9 16.01 16.21 2.20
CA GLY A 9 15.41 15.01 2.76
C GLY A 9 16.41 14.21 3.59
N ALA A 10 17.60 13.96 3.05
CA ALA A 10 18.67 13.27 3.75
C ALA A 10 19.15 14.02 5.01
N LYS A 11 19.11 15.33 5.02
CA LYS A 11 19.39 16.15 6.22
C LYS A 11 18.38 15.93 7.34
N LEU A 12 17.13 15.65 6.99
CA LEU A 12 16.04 15.48 7.96
C LEU A 12 16.01 14.06 8.53
N SER A 13 16.16 13.05 7.66
CA SER A 13 15.87 11.66 8.02
C SER A 13 16.89 10.62 7.53
N GLY A 14 17.95 11.05 6.87
CA GLY A 14 18.92 10.16 6.24
C GLY A 14 18.64 9.93 4.75
N SER A 15 19.50 9.13 4.10
CA SER A 15 19.33 8.79 2.67
C SER A 15 18.04 7.99 2.44
N GLY A 16 17.46 8.08 1.25
CA GLY A 16 16.21 7.36 0.92
C GLY A 16 14.92 8.03 1.42
N PHE A 17 15.00 9.26 1.96
CA PHE A 17 13.84 10.06 2.34
C PHE A 17 13.75 11.31 1.44
N PRO A 18 12.91 11.31 0.40
CA PRO A 18 12.76 12.46 -0.48
C PRO A 18 11.93 13.56 0.20
N LEU A 19 12.33 14.81 0.02
CA LEU A 19 11.51 15.97 0.36
C LEU A 19 10.79 16.46 -0.89
N TYR A 20 9.47 16.37 -0.90
CA TYR A 20 8.63 16.94 -1.96
C TYR A 20 8.52 18.45 -1.78
N MET A 21 8.70 19.23 -2.84
CA MET A 21 8.69 20.69 -2.76
C MET A 21 7.79 21.33 -3.81
N GLY A 22 7.14 22.42 -3.44
CA GLY A 22 6.35 23.25 -4.35
C GLY A 22 5.37 22.43 -5.19
N LYS A 23 5.53 22.46 -6.52
CA LYS A 23 4.67 21.70 -7.45
C LYS A 23 4.77 20.17 -7.25
N GLY A 24 5.89 19.64 -6.75
CA GLY A 24 6.01 18.22 -6.42
C GLY A 24 5.08 17.82 -5.28
N ALA A 25 5.08 18.58 -4.19
CA ALA A 25 4.18 18.34 -3.05
C ALA A 25 2.69 18.54 -3.45
N THR A 26 2.43 19.53 -4.34
CA THR A 26 1.08 19.75 -4.87
C THR A 26 0.62 18.55 -5.71
N LEU A 27 1.47 18.05 -6.61
CA LEU A 27 1.16 16.90 -7.47
C LEU A 27 0.89 15.65 -6.64
N GLU A 28 1.72 15.35 -5.65
CA GLU A 28 1.54 14.21 -4.74
C GLU A 28 0.17 14.24 -4.08
N ARG A 29 -0.19 15.38 -3.49
CA ARG A 29 -1.50 15.56 -2.85
C ARG A 29 -2.67 15.41 -3.83
N TYR A 30 -2.54 15.93 -5.06
CA TYR A 30 -3.57 15.78 -6.08
C TYR A 30 -3.73 14.35 -6.54
N LEU A 31 -2.64 13.60 -6.71
CA LEU A 31 -2.69 12.18 -7.09
C LEU A 31 -3.37 11.34 -6.01
N ILE A 32 -3.03 11.56 -4.74
CA ILE A 32 -3.68 10.87 -3.61
C ILE A 32 -5.20 11.11 -3.65
N ASN A 33 -5.63 12.38 -3.71
CA ASN A 33 -7.04 12.72 -3.73
C ASN A 33 -7.75 12.17 -4.97
N ALA A 34 -7.14 12.30 -6.15
CA ALA A 34 -7.74 11.81 -7.40
C ALA A 34 -7.94 10.30 -7.41
N MET A 35 -7.01 9.52 -6.85
CA MET A 35 -7.13 8.07 -6.73
C MET A 35 -8.25 7.68 -5.77
N ILE A 36 -8.33 8.31 -4.59
CA ILE A 36 -9.39 8.06 -3.61
C ILE A 36 -10.76 8.36 -4.21
N GLU A 37 -10.94 9.59 -4.70
CA GLU A 37 -12.20 10.04 -5.30
C GLU A 37 -12.64 9.15 -6.46
N HIS A 38 -11.71 8.72 -7.32
CA HIS A 38 -11.99 7.82 -8.43
C HIS A 38 -12.60 6.50 -7.94
N HIS A 39 -11.99 5.87 -6.93
CA HIS A 39 -12.48 4.59 -6.42
C HIS A 39 -13.81 4.72 -5.66
N ILE A 40 -14.04 5.84 -4.99
CA ILE A 40 -15.33 6.12 -4.34
C ILE A 40 -16.43 6.29 -5.39
N GLN A 41 -16.21 7.14 -6.38
CA GLN A 41 -17.23 7.55 -7.33
C GLN A 41 -17.56 6.49 -8.38
N GLU A 42 -16.52 5.83 -8.94
CA GLU A 42 -16.71 4.87 -10.03
C GLU A 42 -16.99 3.43 -9.53
N PHE A 43 -16.48 3.08 -8.34
CA PHE A 43 -16.52 1.68 -7.86
C PHE A 43 -17.11 1.52 -6.46
N SER A 44 -17.66 2.58 -5.89
CA SER A 44 -18.38 2.56 -4.59
C SER A 44 -17.52 2.06 -3.41
N PHE A 45 -16.20 2.27 -3.46
CA PHE A 45 -15.36 2.02 -2.30
C PHE A 45 -15.71 2.99 -1.17
N LYS A 46 -15.68 2.47 0.06
CA LYS A 46 -15.80 3.29 1.27
C LYS A 46 -14.42 3.73 1.71
N GLU A 47 -14.21 5.04 1.81
CA GLU A 47 -12.95 5.57 2.35
C GLU A 47 -12.81 5.27 3.83
N VAL A 48 -11.59 4.85 4.20
CA VAL A 48 -11.16 4.72 5.60
C VAL A 48 -9.79 5.38 5.77
N PHE A 49 -9.57 6.02 6.91
CA PHE A 49 -8.31 6.67 7.25
C PHE A 49 -7.70 6.01 8.50
N PRO A 50 -6.90 4.96 8.32
CA PRO A 50 -6.42 4.16 9.43
C PRO A 50 -5.24 4.83 10.17
N PRO A 51 -5.02 4.47 11.45
CA PRO A 51 -3.77 4.79 12.12
C PRO A 51 -2.58 4.10 11.44
N VAL A 52 -1.40 4.72 11.51
CA VAL A 52 -0.18 4.20 10.88
C VAL A 52 0.77 3.50 11.86
N LEU A 53 0.47 3.55 13.15
CA LEU A 53 1.18 2.81 14.20
C LEU A 53 0.37 1.57 14.56
N MET A 54 0.95 0.39 14.32
CA MET A 54 0.27 -0.90 14.41
C MET A 54 0.78 -1.72 15.57
N LYS A 55 -0.11 -2.45 16.22
CA LYS A 55 0.28 -3.51 17.15
C LYS A 55 0.96 -4.67 16.41
N LYS A 56 1.82 -5.40 17.11
CA LYS A 56 2.51 -6.58 16.57
C LYS A 56 1.53 -7.63 16.00
N GLU A 57 0.41 -7.84 16.67
CA GLU A 57 -0.63 -8.78 16.26
C GLU A 57 -1.18 -8.45 14.87
N SER A 58 -1.41 -7.17 14.58
CA SER A 58 -1.90 -6.72 13.26
C SER A 58 -0.88 -7.00 12.15
N MET A 59 0.42 -6.92 12.45
CA MET A 59 1.49 -7.25 11.51
C MET A 59 1.59 -8.74 11.25
N ILE A 60 1.27 -9.57 12.25
CA ILE A 60 1.27 -11.04 12.12
C ILE A 60 0.08 -11.50 11.28
N THR A 61 -1.12 -10.98 11.53
CA THR A 61 -2.35 -11.40 10.85
C THR A 61 -2.33 -11.16 9.34
N THR A 62 -1.54 -10.19 8.88
CA THR A 62 -1.35 -9.89 7.45
C THR A 62 -0.05 -10.46 6.87
N GLY A 63 0.67 -11.29 7.63
CA GLY A 63 1.87 -11.99 7.15
C GLY A 63 3.14 -11.11 7.03
N GLN A 64 3.13 -9.89 7.56
CA GLN A 64 4.33 -9.04 7.56
C GLN A 64 5.37 -9.58 8.54
N LEU A 65 4.94 -10.01 9.71
CA LEU A 65 5.79 -10.64 10.70
C LEU A 65 5.53 -12.16 10.77
N PRO A 66 6.58 -12.96 11.07
CA PRO A 66 7.97 -12.55 11.35
C PRO A 66 8.82 -12.34 10.08
N LYS A 67 8.34 -12.68 8.90
CA LYS A 67 9.14 -12.80 7.67
C LYS A 67 9.89 -11.53 7.28
N PHE A 68 9.28 -10.37 7.43
CA PHE A 68 9.82 -9.07 7.01
C PHE A 68 10.24 -8.19 8.18
N GLU A 69 10.57 -8.77 9.35
CA GLU A 69 10.89 -7.99 10.56
C GLU A 69 12.04 -6.99 10.35
N GLU A 70 13.08 -7.39 9.58
CA GLU A 70 14.21 -6.52 9.26
C GLU A 70 13.84 -5.31 8.40
N ASP A 71 12.75 -5.40 7.63
CA ASP A 71 12.25 -4.31 6.79
C ASP A 71 11.27 -3.36 7.51
N MET A 72 10.88 -3.69 8.74
CA MET A 72 9.90 -2.90 9.49
C MET A 72 10.55 -1.84 10.37
N TYR A 73 9.98 -0.63 10.39
CA TYR A 73 10.24 0.36 11.42
C TYR A 73 9.43 0.03 12.68
N HIS A 74 10.07 0.08 13.83
CA HIS A 74 9.48 -0.31 15.10
C HIS A 74 9.89 0.66 16.21
N THR A 75 8.95 0.98 17.13
CA THR A 75 9.21 1.79 18.31
C THR A 75 9.45 0.86 19.51
N GLU A 76 10.58 1.03 20.21
CA GLU A 76 10.93 0.15 21.34
C GLU A 76 10.01 0.38 22.56
N VAL A 77 9.71 1.64 22.88
CA VAL A 77 8.97 2.00 24.09
C VAL A 77 7.53 1.51 24.03
N ASP A 78 6.84 1.77 22.92
CA ASP A 78 5.42 1.44 22.78
C ASP A 78 5.17 0.08 22.14
N ASN A 79 6.24 -0.56 21.63
CA ASN A 79 6.18 -1.82 20.87
C ASN A 79 5.20 -1.76 19.69
N LEU A 80 5.24 -0.62 18.96
CA LEU A 80 4.41 -0.39 17.78
C LEU A 80 5.25 -0.39 16.51
N TYR A 81 4.67 -0.88 15.43
CA TYR A 81 5.24 -0.92 14.10
C TYR A 81 4.65 0.17 13.21
N LEU A 82 5.49 0.84 12.42
CA LEU A 82 4.98 1.76 11.38
C LEU A 82 4.44 0.93 10.22
N ALA A 83 3.29 1.32 9.70
CA ALA A 83 2.61 0.62 8.61
C ALA A 83 3.48 0.58 7.34
N PRO A 84 3.83 -0.60 6.81
CA PRO A 84 4.53 -0.72 5.54
C PRO A 84 3.57 -0.58 4.35
N THR A 85 2.27 -0.67 4.61
CA THR A 85 1.15 -0.63 3.68
C THR A 85 -0.14 -0.43 4.46
N ALA A 86 -1.12 0.27 3.90
CA ALA A 86 -2.45 0.38 4.49
C ALA A 86 -3.24 -0.94 4.50
N GLU A 87 -2.80 -1.95 3.74
CA GLU A 87 -3.34 -3.31 3.81
C GLU A 87 -3.40 -3.82 5.26
N VAL A 88 -2.33 -3.59 6.05
CA VAL A 88 -2.25 -4.07 7.43
C VAL A 88 -3.40 -3.51 8.29
N PRO A 89 -3.54 -2.19 8.47
CA PRO A 89 -4.62 -1.68 9.31
C PRO A 89 -6.01 -1.94 8.72
N VAL A 90 -6.18 -1.84 7.41
CA VAL A 90 -7.49 -1.98 6.78
C VAL A 90 -8.00 -3.42 6.86
N THR A 91 -7.15 -4.42 6.61
CA THR A 91 -7.51 -5.84 6.76
C THR A 91 -7.87 -6.17 8.22
N ASN A 92 -7.23 -5.52 9.18
CA ASN A 92 -7.50 -5.73 10.61
C ASN A 92 -8.72 -4.97 11.15
N ILE A 93 -9.42 -4.15 10.36
CA ILE A 93 -10.66 -3.48 10.80
C ILE A 93 -11.66 -4.51 11.34
N HIS A 94 -11.77 -5.66 10.68
CA HIS A 94 -12.70 -6.73 11.04
C HIS A 94 -12.03 -7.89 11.79
N CYS A 95 -10.85 -7.66 12.39
CA CYS A 95 -10.17 -8.68 13.18
C CYS A 95 -11.04 -9.13 14.37
N ASN A 96 -11.20 -10.45 14.54
CA ASN A 96 -12.07 -11.07 15.56
C ASN A 96 -13.58 -10.76 15.40
N GLU A 97 -14.01 -10.31 14.24
CA GLU A 97 -15.43 -10.16 13.90
C GLU A 97 -15.92 -11.31 13.02
N ILE A 98 -17.18 -11.68 13.17
CA ILE A 98 -17.91 -12.55 12.24
C ILE A 98 -18.76 -11.65 11.37
N ILE A 99 -18.41 -11.56 10.09
CA ILE A 99 -19.16 -10.76 9.11
C ILE A 99 -20.27 -11.61 8.52
N SER A 100 -21.51 -11.13 8.58
CA SER A 100 -22.64 -11.80 7.93
C SER A 100 -22.49 -11.74 6.40
N GLU A 101 -22.82 -12.82 5.71
CA GLU A 101 -22.65 -12.97 4.27
C GLU A 101 -23.43 -11.91 3.46
N ASP A 102 -24.58 -11.49 3.96
CA ASP A 102 -25.41 -10.42 3.35
C ASP A 102 -24.74 -9.05 3.32
N LYS A 103 -23.66 -8.85 4.10
CA LYS A 103 -22.85 -7.64 4.12
C LYS A 103 -21.66 -7.67 3.16
N LEU A 104 -21.39 -8.82 2.55
CA LEU A 104 -20.30 -8.98 1.60
C LEU A 104 -20.78 -8.78 0.14
N PRO A 105 -19.93 -8.26 -0.74
CA PRO A 105 -18.56 -7.83 -0.49
C PRO A 105 -18.46 -6.45 0.17
N ILE A 106 -17.37 -6.22 0.93
CA ILE A 106 -17.03 -4.92 1.51
C ILE A 106 -15.79 -4.37 0.80
N TYR A 107 -15.83 -3.12 0.36
CA TYR A 107 -14.76 -2.46 -0.38
C TYR A 107 -14.26 -1.25 0.41
N TYR A 108 -12.96 -1.23 0.73
CA TYR A 108 -12.31 -0.10 1.38
C TYR A 108 -11.19 0.48 0.51
N VAL A 109 -11.14 1.81 0.44
CA VAL A 109 -10.01 2.58 -0.08
C VAL A 109 -9.38 3.37 1.06
N ALA A 110 -8.05 3.32 1.14
CA ALA A 110 -7.32 4.01 2.20
C ALA A 110 -6.05 4.66 1.66
N TYR A 111 -5.79 5.89 2.09
CA TYR A 111 -4.49 6.51 1.96
C TYR A 111 -3.68 6.29 3.23
N SER A 112 -2.39 6.01 3.08
CA SER A 112 -1.44 6.12 4.18
C SER A 112 -0.03 6.46 3.69
N PRO A 113 0.77 7.19 4.49
CA PRO A 113 2.21 7.07 4.38
C PRO A 113 2.61 5.64 4.75
N CYS A 114 3.58 5.09 4.01
CA CYS A 114 4.10 3.75 4.19
C CYS A 114 5.59 3.80 4.48
N PHE A 115 6.07 2.89 5.33
CA PHE A 115 7.44 2.90 5.85
C PHE A 115 8.10 1.53 5.67
N ARG A 116 9.23 1.49 4.95
CA ARG A 116 10.01 0.25 4.72
C ARG A 116 11.50 0.55 4.85
N ARG A 117 12.22 -0.29 5.58
CA ARG A 117 13.68 -0.15 5.73
C ARG A 117 14.45 -0.56 4.48
N GLU A 118 13.82 -1.31 3.57
CA GLU A 118 14.45 -1.78 2.33
C GLU A 118 15.79 -2.51 2.57
N SER A 119 15.87 -3.30 3.65
CA SER A 119 17.11 -3.93 4.14
C SER A 119 17.72 -4.91 3.14
N GLY A 120 16.89 -5.52 2.28
CA GLY A 120 17.32 -6.45 1.21
C GLY A 120 17.68 -5.79 -0.12
N SER A 121 17.75 -4.46 -0.22
CA SER A 121 17.92 -3.75 -1.49
C SER A 121 19.37 -3.53 -1.94
N TYR A 122 20.36 -4.13 -1.27
CA TYR A 122 21.76 -4.02 -1.66
C TYR A 122 21.99 -4.46 -3.12
N GLY A 123 22.54 -3.53 -3.92
CA GLY A 123 22.82 -3.76 -5.36
C GLY A 123 21.65 -3.51 -6.31
N LYS A 124 20.44 -3.20 -5.83
CA LYS A 124 19.32 -2.75 -6.66
C LYS A 124 19.42 -1.24 -6.90
N ASP A 125 18.77 -0.74 -7.97
CA ASP A 125 18.77 0.70 -8.25
C ASP A 125 18.00 1.45 -7.14
N THR A 126 18.75 2.06 -6.23
CA THR A 126 18.23 2.85 -5.10
C THR A 126 18.19 4.35 -5.39
N ARG A 127 18.45 4.75 -6.65
CA ARG A 127 18.45 6.16 -7.02
C ARG A 127 17.04 6.68 -7.27
N GLY A 128 16.84 7.95 -6.94
CA GLY A 128 15.58 8.64 -7.20
C GLY A 128 14.42 8.15 -6.33
N LEU A 129 13.22 8.04 -6.89
CA LEU A 129 11.99 7.68 -6.19
C LEU A 129 11.61 6.19 -6.26
N LEU A 130 12.42 5.36 -6.93
CA LEU A 130 12.09 3.94 -7.14
C LEU A 130 12.07 3.13 -5.84
N ARG A 131 13.01 3.43 -4.92
CA ARG A 131 13.09 2.79 -3.61
C ARG A 131 13.40 3.84 -2.55
N VAL A 132 12.42 4.08 -1.72
CA VAL A 132 12.48 5.07 -0.64
C VAL A 132 11.95 4.47 0.65
N HIS A 133 12.42 4.98 1.79
CA HIS A 133 12.04 4.46 3.11
C HIS A 133 10.66 4.94 3.56
N GLN A 134 10.19 6.05 3.00
CA GLN A 134 8.85 6.58 3.21
C GLN A 134 8.24 6.96 1.86
N PHE A 135 7.03 6.49 1.59
CA PHE A 135 6.25 6.81 0.40
C PHE A 135 4.75 6.84 0.73
N ASN A 136 3.97 7.42 -0.17
CA ASN A 136 2.51 7.47 -0.05
C ASN A 136 1.87 6.38 -0.90
N LYS A 137 0.81 5.76 -0.40
CA LYS A 137 0.06 4.73 -1.12
C LYS A 137 -1.44 4.87 -0.90
N VAL A 138 -2.20 4.73 -1.97
CA VAL A 138 -3.64 4.52 -1.92
C VAL A 138 -3.88 3.03 -2.08
N GLU A 139 -4.47 2.41 -1.08
CA GLU A 139 -4.68 0.97 -0.96
C GLU A 139 -6.14 0.62 -1.18
N LEU A 140 -6.40 -0.47 -1.90
CA LEU A 140 -7.72 -1.04 -2.08
C LEU A 140 -7.79 -2.40 -1.38
N VAL A 141 -8.77 -2.59 -0.51
CA VAL A 141 -9.00 -3.86 0.18
C VAL A 141 -10.44 -4.29 -0.02
N LYS A 142 -10.63 -5.55 -0.38
CA LYS A 142 -11.94 -6.17 -0.51
C LYS A 142 -12.08 -7.36 0.43
N PHE A 143 -13.23 -7.47 1.08
CA PHE A 143 -13.65 -8.66 1.81
C PHE A 143 -14.76 -9.32 1.01
N SER A 144 -14.58 -10.56 0.65
CA SER A 144 -15.54 -11.31 -0.18
C SER A 144 -15.80 -12.71 0.39
N THR A 145 -16.82 -13.39 -0.14
CA THR A 145 -16.97 -14.83 0.13
C THR A 145 -15.87 -15.62 -0.60
N PRO A 146 -15.49 -16.82 -0.11
CA PRO A 146 -14.46 -17.65 -0.76
C PRO A 146 -14.77 -17.94 -2.23
N GLU A 147 -16.04 -18.17 -2.57
CA GLU A 147 -16.51 -18.53 -3.91
C GLU A 147 -16.28 -17.40 -4.92
N LYS A 148 -16.33 -16.13 -4.45
CA LYS A 148 -16.15 -14.94 -5.28
C LYS A 148 -14.74 -14.36 -5.25
N SER A 149 -13.82 -14.93 -4.48
CA SER A 149 -12.51 -14.34 -4.22
C SER A 149 -11.68 -14.09 -5.49
N TYR A 150 -11.70 -15.01 -6.45
CA TYR A 150 -10.99 -14.84 -7.73
C TYR A 150 -11.66 -13.81 -8.64
N GLU A 151 -12.99 -13.78 -8.68
CA GLU A 151 -13.74 -12.77 -9.43
C GLU A 151 -13.46 -11.37 -8.88
N GLU A 152 -13.42 -11.23 -7.55
CA GLU A 152 -13.09 -9.99 -6.88
C GLU A 152 -11.62 -9.58 -7.08
N LEU A 153 -10.69 -10.53 -7.21
CA LEU A 153 -9.30 -10.23 -7.57
C LEU A 153 -9.19 -9.66 -8.99
N GLU A 154 -9.86 -10.25 -9.98
CA GLU A 154 -9.88 -9.73 -11.35
C GLU A 154 -10.49 -8.32 -11.39
N SER A 155 -11.61 -8.12 -10.68
CA SER A 155 -12.25 -6.82 -10.54
C SER A 155 -11.32 -5.80 -9.88
N LEU A 156 -10.61 -6.18 -8.79
CA LEU A 156 -9.66 -5.32 -8.09
C LEU A 156 -8.51 -4.89 -9.00
N THR A 157 -7.98 -5.82 -9.78
CA THR A 157 -6.92 -5.56 -10.77
C THR A 157 -7.39 -4.53 -11.81
N ASN A 158 -8.56 -4.73 -12.42
CA ASN A 158 -9.15 -3.79 -13.37
C ASN A 158 -9.38 -2.40 -12.75
N GLN A 159 -9.77 -2.33 -11.49
CA GLN A 159 -9.94 -1.07 -10.78
C GLN A 159 -8.60 -0.35 -10.56
N ALA A 160 -7.54 -1.07 -10.24
CA ALA A 160 -6.19 -0.49 -10.15
C ALA A 160 -5.68 -0.01 -11.53
N GLU A 161 -5.89 -0.80 -12.60
CA GLU A 161 -5.55 -0.43 -13.98
C GLU A 161 -6.23 0.87 -14.41
N SER A 162 -7.48 1.10 -13.98
CA SER A 162 -8.25 2.28 -14.38
C SER A 162 -7.58 3.60 -14.03
N ILE A 163 -6.77 3.64 -12.97
CA ILE A 163 -5.94 4.80 -12.61
C ILE A 163 -4.85 5.04 -13.67
N LEU A 164 -4.13 3.99 -14.06
CA LEU A 164 -3.07 4.08 -15.08
C LEU A 164 -3.64 4.51 -16.43
N GLN A 165 -4.80 3.96 -16.81
CA GLN A 165 -5.52 4.31 -18.03
C GLN A 165 -5.97 5.79 -18.00
N LYS A 166 -6.52 6.26 -16.88
CA LYS A 166 -6.97 7.64 -16.71
C LYS A 166 -5.81 8.64 -16.76
N LEU A 167 -4.63 8.23 -16.30
CA LEU A 167 -3.39 9.01 -16.38
C LEU A 167 -2.69 8.90 -17.74
N GLY A 168 -3.15 8.03 -18.65
CA GLY A 168 -2.53 7.78 -19.96
C GLY A 168 -1.14 7.15 -19.85
N LEU A 169 -0.87 6.38 -18.79
CA LEU A 169 0.42 5.73 -18.57
C LEU A 169 0.49 4.39 -19.31
N HIS A 170 1.64 4.10 -19.90
CA HIS A 170 1.91 2.79 -20.46
C HIS A 170 2.22 1.78 -19.35
N TYR A 171 1.56 0.63 -19.36
CA TYR A 171 1.72 -0.42 -18.37
C TYR A 171 1.45 -1.79 -18.98
N ARG A 172 1.68 -2.82 -18.21
CA ARG A 172 1.28 -4.21 -18.50
C ARG A 172 0.82 -4.86 -17.21
N VAL A 173 -0.09 -5.81 -17.31
CA VAL A 173 -0.47 -6.70 -16.20
C VAL A 173 0.39 -7.95 -16.28
N VAL A 174 1.00 -8.33 -15.19
CA VAL A 174 1.85 -9.52 -15.07
C VAL A 174 1.28 -10.41 -13.98
N GLU A 175 0.89 -11.63 -14.35
CA GLU A 175 0.57 -12.67 -13.37
C GLU A 175 1.88 -13.23 -12.80
N LEU A 176 2.01 -13.20 -11.47
CA LEU A 176 3.22 -13.68 -10.81
C LEU A 176 3.33 -15.20 -10.85
N CYS A 177 4.52 -15.69 -11.15
CA CYS A 177 4.82 -17.11 -11.08
C CYS A 177 4.92 -17.59 -9.61
N THR A 178 4.83 -18.89 -9.40
CA THR A 178 4.85 -19.49 -8.06
C THR A 178 6.09 -19.17 -7.24
N GLY A 179 7.23 -18.87 -7.90
CA GLY A 179 8.47 -18.48 -7.21
C GLY A 179 8.43 -17.09 -6.60
N ASP A 180 7.56 -16.21 -7.11
CA ASP A 180 7.40 -14.82 -6.65
C ASP A 180 6.15 -14.61 -5.80
N LEU A 181 5.26 -15.62 -5.73
CA LEU A 181 4.09 -15.54 -4.86
C LEU A 181 4.49 -15.49 -3.39
N SER A 182 3.89 -14.56 -2.65
CA SER A 182 3.99 -14.57 -1.19
C SER A 182 3.25 -15.79 -0.62
N PHE A 183 3.69 -16.27 0.55
CA PHE A 183 3.17 -17.51 1.16
C PHE A 183 1.68 -17.46 1.53
N TYR A 184 1.08 -16.29 1.55
CA TYR A 184 -0.34 -16.06 1.84
C TYR A 184 -1.20 -15.80 0.59
N ALA A 185 -0.57 -15.74 -0.61
CA ALA A 185 -1.28 -15.47 -1.86
C ALA A 185 -1.44 -16.74 -2.69
N ALA A 186 -2.66 -16.98 -3.17
CA ALA A 186 -2.95 -18.07 -4.12
C ALA A 186 -2.79 -17.61 -5.58
N LYS A 187 -2.99 -16.32 -5.85
CA LYS A 187 -2.81 -15.65 -7.14
C LYS A 187 -2.43 -14.19 -6.89
N CYS A 188 -1.57 -13.64 -7.72
CA CYS A 188 -1.15 -12.24 -7.61
C CYS A 188 -0.86 -11.65 -8.99
N TYR A 189 -1.22 -10.38 -9.17
CA TYR A 189 -0.88 -9.59 -10.32
C TYR A 189 -0.04 -8.38 -9.92
N ASP A 190 0.90 -8.00 -10.80
CA ASP A 190 1.61 -6.72 -10.78
C ASP A 190 1.20 -5.87 -11.99
N LEU A 191 1.19 -4.54 -11.81
CA LEU A 191 0.91 -3.56 -12.86
C LEU A 191 2.16 -2.74 -13.18
#